data_be727152d5a56ffff835d53d58715b37
#
_entry.id   be727152d5a56ffff835d53d58715b37
#
_cell.length_a   1.000
_cell.length_b   1.000
_cell.length_c   1.000
_cell.angle_alpha   90.00
_cell.angle_beta   90.00
_cell.angle_gamma   90.00
#
_symmetry.space_group_name_H-M   'P 1'
#
loop_
_entity.id
_entity.type
_entity.pdbx_description
1 polymer ?
#
loop_
_entity_poly.entity_id
_entity_poly.type
_entity_poly.pdbx_seq_one_letter_code
_entity_poly.pdbx_strand_id
1 'polypeptide(L)'
;MKFIKRCFLAALALALVSSCELTELDLQDNPNRVSPENANVDDLYNAIQLNVQDLIEDAWYATGSMARMVANINSYNYSNAFTPEALNDLWNEAYAQIFPDVDALVALAEPRGQDIHAGTAKILRAYVMMILVDMFGDVPNSEALQGTDIISPAADPGSVVYADAIALLDEAIAQLSGTDAVAPSYDNFYGGDAAKWVTLAKTLKLRAYVTTRLVDSNAPSEVAALLAEGDLIDEASEDFQFNYGSNRLVPDSRHPLYDNHYEAGDGDYVGNYFMWLLRAEKLDANGNPVVDPRVRYYFYRQVESSVDGSINDYSCHFSNFPTQEDQPAHYADIDPRLPYCVAASDGYWGRDHLNAEGIPPDGNLRSRYGLYPAAGQFDDNSFQTTQRLGTTGGGGAGIEPLMLSSFVDFLRAEAALTMGTGEDARALLESGIRKSMAKVISFGDLVPNTFAREVDIRGEIATVEELYKPTDKDIDDYVALVISNYDATDDQLDVVMKAYLIALWGNGIEAYNMYRRTGKPNNMAPALEPNNEDFVSTFFLPAEHVNLNQNVTQKAHTVRVFWAEGGPDVY
;
A
#
# COMPACT_ATOMS: atom_id res chain seq x y z
N MET A 1 -6.19 10.07 84.38
CA MET A 1 -5.75 10.75 83.12
C MET A 1 -4.88 9.90 82.19
N LYS A 2 -3.94 9.09 82.67
CA LYS A 2 -3.08 8.26 81.78
C LYS A 2 -3.83 7.11 81.08
N PHE A 3 -4.87 6.55 81.72
CA PHE A 3 -5.66 5.44 81.13
C PHE A 3 -6.57 5.92 79.99
N ILE A 4 -7.20 7.06 80.16
CA ILE A 4 -8.09 7.66 79.13
C ILE A 4 -7.29 8.06 77.86
N LYS A 5 -6.05 8.56 78.02
CA LYS A 5 -5.19 8.86 76.90
C LYS A 5 -4.75 7.62 76.12
N ARG A 6 -4.55 6.47 76.81
CA ARG A 6 -4.22 5.21 76.13
C ARG A 6 -5.39 4.61 75.38
N CYS A 7 -6.60 4.72 75.96
CA CYS A 7 -7.82 4.28 75.24
C CYS A 7 -8.11 5.17 74.03
N PHE A 8 -7.85 6.46 74.09
CA PHE A 8 -8.04 7.38 72.98
C PHE A 8 -7.03 7.14 71.85
N LEU A 9 -5.75 6.84 72.18
CA LEU A 9 -4.72 6.47 71.21
C LEU A 9 -4.99 5.12 70.58
N ALA A 10 -5.52 4.15 71.30
CA ALA A 10 -5.91 2.84 70.77
C ALA A 10 -7.13 2.94 69.84
N ALA A 11 -8.15 3.76 70.20
CA ALA A 11 -9.30 4.02 69.34
C ALA A 11 -8.92 4.80 68.07
N LEU A 12 -7.97 5.74 68.15
CA LEU A 12 -7.45 6.46 66.98
C LEU A 12 -6.62 5.56 66.09
N ALA A 13 -5.87 4.62 66.65
CA ALA A 13 -5.09 3.63 65.88
C ALA A 13 -6.02 2.61 65.17
N LEU A 14 -7.14 2.18 65.84
CA LEU A 14 -8.15 1.34 65.20
C LEU A 14 -8.94 2.07 64.08
N ALA A 15 -9.20 3.36 64.26
CA ALA A 15 -9.84 4.17 63.20
C ALA A 15 -8.94 4.41 61.98
N LEU A 16 -7.62 4.39 62.14
CA LEU A 16 -6.67 4.50 61.04
C LEU A 16 -6.49 3.19 60.25
N VAL A 17 -6.75 2.04 60.85
CA VAL A 17 -6.67 0.74 60.19
C VAL A 17 -7.95 0.40 59.41
N SER A 18 -9.11 0.93 59.82
CA SER A 18 -10.38 0.75 59.11
C SER A 18 -10.61 1.73 57.93
N SER A 19 -9.67 2.68 57.74
CA SER A 19 -9.75 3.65 56.62
C SER A 19 -9.25 3.09 55.28
N CYS A 20 -8.62 1.93 55.29
CA CYS A 20 -8.14 1.31 54.02
C CYS A 20 -9.19 0.46 53.29
N GLU A 21 -10.35 0.16 53.90
CA GLU A 21 -11.41 -0.62 53.26
C GLU A 21 -12.65 0.20 52.84
N LEU A 22 -12.66 1.53 53.09
CA LEU A 22 -13.81 2.39 52.77
C LEU A 22 -13.66 3.21 51.48
N THR A 23 -12.63 2.95 50.70
CA THR A 23 -12.50 3.43 49.33
C THR A 23 -12.02 2.28 48.46
N GLU A 24 -12.84 1.27 48.25
CA GLU A 24 -12.90 0.66 46.95
C GLU A 24 -13.36 1.79 46.02
N LEU A 25 -12.38 2.46 45.45
CA LEU A 25 -12.61 3.29 44.31
C LEU A 25 -12.94 2.30 43.16
N ASP A 26 -14.22 2.05 42.94
CA ASP A 26 -14.79 1.55 41.69
C ASP A 26 -14.45 2.52 40.51
N LEU A 27 -13.29 3.14 40.57
CA LEU A 27 -12.77 4.03 39.56
C LEU A 27 -11.97 3.27 38.49
N GLN A 28 -11.89 1.95 38.62
CA GLN A 28 -11.32 1.12 37.53
C GLN A 28 -12.36 0.91 36.42
N ASP A 29 -13.63 0.97 36.70
CA ASP A 29 -14.66 1.05 35.69
C ASP A 29 -14.96 2.53 35.39
N ASN A 30 -14.37 3.03 34.32
CA ASN A 30 -14.74 4.34 33.79
C ASN A 30 -16.23 4.28 33.40
N PRO A 31 -17.16 5.00 34.08
CA PRO A 31 -18.58 4.94 33.77
C PRO A 31 -18.92 5.47 32.38
N ASN A 32 -17.96 6.11 31.71
CA ASN A 32 -18.09 6.53 30.32
C ASN A 32 -17.42 5.54 29.35
N ARG A 33 -16.84 4.44 29.85
CA ARG A 33 -16.36 3.36 28.98
C ARG A 33 -17.57 2.49 28.63
N VAL A 34 -17.93 2.45 27.38
CA VAL A 34 -18.90 1.49 26.88
C VAL A 34 -18.38 0.10 27.22
N SER A 35 -19.11 -0.69 28.01
CA SER A 35 -18.67 -2.07 28.23
C SER A 35 -18.74 -2.83 26.92
N PRO A 36 -17.86 -3.82 26.69
CA PRO A 36 -17.84 -4.56 25.42
C PRO A 36 -19.24 -5.09 25.02
N GLU A 37 -20.05 -5.51 25.97
CA GLU A 37 -21.40 -6.03 25.71
C GLU A 37 -22.40 -4.98 25.22
N ASN A 38 -22.11 -3.70 25.44
CA ASN A 38 -22.94 -2.56 25.05
C ASN A 38 -22.34 -1.79 23.86
N ALA A 39 -21.23 -2.25 23.31
CA ALA A 39 -20.64 -1.63 22.13
C ALA A 39 -21.60 -1.69 20.93
N ASN A 40 -21.65 -0.63 20.16
CA ASN A 40 -22.41 -0.60 18.92
C ASN A 40 -21.61 -1.34 17.83
N VAL A 41 -22.21 -2.34 17.22
CA VAL A 41 -21.57 -3.16 16.18
C VAL A 41 -21.19 -2.33 14.95
N ASP A 42 -22.06 -1.37 14.55
CA ASP A 42 -21.76 -0.46 13.43
C ASP A 42 -20.56 0.45 13.72
N ASP A 43 -20.43 0.95 14.96
CA ASP A 43 -19.30 1.81 15.35
C ASP A 43 -17.97 1.02 15.37
N LEU A 44 -18.00 -0.21 15.90
CA LEU A 44 -16.83 -1.12 15.84
C LEU A 44 -16.46 -1.43 14.40
N TYR A 45 -17.46 -1.74 13.55
CA TYR A 45 -17.23 -2.05 12.14
C TYR A 45 -16.60 -0.86 11.40
N ASN A 46 -17.09 0.36 11.65
CA ASN A 46 -16.51 1.55 11.08
C ASN A 46 -15.06 1.78 11.54
N ALA A 47 -14.78 1.57 12.84
CA ALA A 47 -13.43 1.69 13.39
C ALA A 47 -12.46 0.68 12.74
N ILE A 48 -12.88 -0.58 12.60
CA ILE A 48 -12.06 -1.62 11.91
C ILE A 48 -11.69 -1.19 10.50
N GLN A 49 -12.65 -0.68 9.71
CA GLN A 49 -12.40 -0.26 8.34
C GLN A 49 -11.41 0.91 8.25
N LEU A 50 -11.53 1.91 9.12
CA LEU A 50 -10.64 3.05 9.19
C LEU A 50 -9.23 2.63 9.62
N ASN A 51 -9.11 1.81 10.66
CA ASN A 51 -7.81 1.31 11.12
C ASN A 51 -7.13 0.39 10.08
N VAL A 52 -7.89 -0.37 9.28
CA VAL A 52 -7.32 -1.13 8.15
C VAL A 52 -6.76 -0.18 7.09
N GLN A 53 -7.45 0.91 6.78
CA GLN A 53 -6.97 1.92 5.85
C GLN A 53 -5.69 2.59 6.38
N ASP A 54 -5.65 2.99 7.67
CA ASP A 54 -4.49 3.61 8.30
C ASP A 54 -3.27 2.64 8.28
N LEU A 55 -3.48 1.35 8.57
CA LEU A 55 -2.43 0.33 8.47
C LEU A 55 -1.83 0.22 7.06
N ILE A 56 -2.65 0.28 6.01
CA ILE A 56 -2.19 0.24 4.63
C ILE A 56 -1.38 1.49 4.28
N GLU A 57 -1.82 2.66 4.73
CA GLU A 57 -1.10 3.91 4.52
C GLU A 57 0.27 3.90 5.20
N ASP A 58 0.34 3.44 6.45
CA ASP A 58 1.60 3.30 7.18
C ASP A 58 2.59 2.35 6.47
N ALA A 59 2.09 1.32 5.80
CA ALA A 59 2.91 0.42 5.00
C ALA A 59 3.41 1.05 3.68
N TRP A 60 2.73 2.08 3.16
CA TRP A 60 2.98 2.62 1.81
C TRP A 60 4.41 3.06 1.58
N TYR A 61 4.94 3.95 2.44
CA TYR A 61 6.29 4.50 2.23
C TYR A 61 7.36 3.40 2.23
N ALA A 62 7.27 2.47 3.17
CA ALA A 62 8.24 1.38 3.28
C ALA A 62 8.17 0.45 2.06
N THR A 63 6.99 -0.06 1.74
CA THR A 63 6.81 -1.05 0.66
C THR A 63 6.92 -0.43 -0.74
N GLY A 64 6.37 0.76 -0.93
CA GLY A 64 6.48 1.51 -2.18
C GLY A 64 7.91 1.92 -2.52
N SER A 65 8.75 2.21 -1.51
CA SER A 65 10.17 2.48 -1.75
C SER A 65 10.94 1.22 -2.10
N MET A 66 10.62 0.07 -1.48
CA MET A 66 11.21 -1.22 -1.87
C MET A 66 10.87 -1.60 -3.31
N ALA A 67 9.69 -1.21 -3.79
CA ALA A 67 9.26 -1.38 -5.19
C ALA A 67 9.74 -0.25 -6.13
N ARG A 68 10.56 0.70 -5.64
CA ARG A 68 11.07 1.86 -6.42
C ARG A 68 9.99 2.82 -6.93
N MET A 69 8.78 2.75 -6.39
CA MET A 69 7.70 3.68 -6.69
C MET A 69 7.97 5.06 -6.11
N VAL A 70 8.39 5.08 -4.84
CA VAL A 70 8.91 6.26 -4.14
C VAL A 70 10.37 6.06 -3.80
N ALA A 71 11.10 7.14 -3.62
CA ALA A 71 12.50 7.07 -3.23
C ALA A 71 12.60 7.11 -1.69
N ASN A 72 13.29 6.15 -1.10
CA ASN A 72 13.71 6.30 0.29
C ASN A 72 14.89 7.26 0.36
N ILE A 73 14.71 8.35 1.11
CA ILE A 73 15.71 9.41 1.27
C ILE A 73 16.23 9.51 2.70
N ASN A 74 15.84 8.60 3.59
CA ASN A 74 16.18 8.68 5.01
C ASN A 74 17.61 8.22 5.30
N SER A 75 18.17 7.34 4.48
CA SER A 75 19.52 6.83 4.63
C SER A 75 20.08 6.29 3.31
N TYR A 76 21.40 6.04 3.28
CA TYR A 76 22.09 5.34 2.19
C TYR A 76 22.09 3.82 2.35
N ASN A 77 21.56 3.28 3.45
CA ASN A 77 21.46 1.85 3.70
C ASN A 77 20.12 1.46 4.33
N TYR A 78 19.71 0.21 4.14
CA TYR A 78 18.41 -0.29 4.54
C TYR A 78 18.19 -0.30 6.04
N SER A 79 19.19 -0.72 6.83
CA SER A 79 19.04 -0.86 8.28
C SER A 79 18.82 0.48 9.01
N ASN A 80 19.30 1.59 8.43
CA ASN A 80 19.04 2.92 8.96
C ASN A 80 17.81 3.58 8.30
N ALA A 81 17.44 3.17 7.11
CA ALA A 81 16.27 3.69 6.40
C ALA A 81 14.96 3.14 6.98
N PHE A 82 14.98 1.87 7.43
CA PHE A 82 13.84 1.17 8.00
C PHE A 82 14.20 0.65 9.40
N THR A 83 14.29 1.56 10.38
CA THR A 83 14.58 1.17 11.76
C THR A 83 13.43 0.39 12.39
N PRO A 84 13.66 -0.39 13.45
CA PRO A 84 12.58 -1.12 14.12
C PRO A 84 11.44 -0.22 14.63
N GLU A 85 11.70 1.07 14.88
CA GLU A 85 10.68 2.03 15.32
C GLU A 85 9.76 2.48 14.19
N ALA A 86 10.20 2.41 12.94
CA ALA A 86 9.50 2.96 11.80
C ALA A 86 8.14 2.30 11.51
N LEU A 87 7.92 1.08 12.03
CA LEU A 87 6.70 0.30 11.79
C LEU A 87 5.96 -0.05 13.11
N ASN A 88 6.21 0.69 14.19
CA ASN A 88 5.48 0.51 15.45
C ASN A 88 3.99 0.81 15.29
N ASP A 89 3.62 1.86 14.56
CA ASP A 89 2.23 2.29 14.41
C ASP A 89 1.43 1.23 13.63
N LEU A 90 1.94 0.72 12.52
CA LEU A 90 1.35 -0.38 11.77
C LEU A 90 1.08 -1.62 12.64
N TRP A 91 2.03 -1.96 13.52
CA TRP A 91 1.88 -3.08 14.45
C TRP A 91 0.80 -2.83 15.49
N ASN A 92 0.78 -1.62 16.04
CA ASN A 92 -0.20 -1.20 17.03
C ASN A 92 -1.61 -1.16 16.46
N GLU A 93 -1.78 -0.72 15.22
CA GLU A 93 -3.07 -0.77 14.52
C GLU A 93 -3.59 -2.19 14.39
N ALA A 94 -2.73 -3.15 14.02
CA ALA A 94 -3.14 -4.54 13.92
C ALA A 94 -3.52 -5.14 15.30
N TYR A 95 -2.59 -5.08 16.27
CA TYR A 95 -2.73 -5.83 17.53
C TYR A 95 -3.46 -5.09 18.65
N ALA A 96 -3.46 -3.77 18.65
CA ALA A 96 -4.14 -2.98 19.69
C ALA A 96 -5.50 -2.42 19.25
N GLN A 97 -5.81 -2.40 17.94
CA GLN A 97 -7.03 -1.84 17.40
C GLN A 97 -7.81 -2.87 16.56
N ILE A 98 -7.30 -3.27 15.39
CA ILE A 98 -8.06 -4.09 14.42
C ILE A 98 -8.47 -5.43 15.03
N PHE A 99 -7.52 -6.23 15.48
CA PHE A 99 -7.81 -7.59 15.94
C PHE A 99 -8.71 -7.63 17.17
N PRO A 100 -8.49 -6.82 18.23
CA PRO A 100 -9.42 -6.76 19.37
C PRO A 100 -10.82 -6.31 19.00
N ASP A 101 -10.93 -5.34 18.09
CA ASP A 101 -12.24 -4.82 17.65
C ASP A 101 -12.98 -5.86 16.78
N VAL A 102 -12.26 -6.63 15.95
CA VAL A 102 -12.85 -7.76 15.21
C VAL A 102 -13.36 -8.83 16.16
N ASP A 103 -12.57 -9.23 17.18
CA ASP A 103 -12.99 -10.23 18.17
C ASP A 103 -14.24 -9.77 18.93
N ALA A 104 -14.28 -8.51 19.35
CA ALA A 104 -15.42 -7.92 20.03
C ALA A 104 -16.65 -7.85 19.11
N LEU A 105 -16.47 -7.43 17.87
CA LEU A 105 -17.53 -7.32 16.87
C LEU A 105 -18.15 -8.69 16.58
N VAL A 106 -17.34 -9.69 16.28
CA VAL A 106 -17.80 -11.05 15.96
C VAL A 106 -18.58 -11.65 17.14
N ALA A 107 -18.05 -11.52 18.37
CA ALA A 107 -18.73 -12.00 19.58
C ALA A 107 -20.11 -11.33 19.81
N LEU A 108 -20.29 -10.10 19.38
CA LEU A 108 -21.55 -9.36 19.48
C LEU A 108 -22.50 -9.62 18.32
N ALA A 109 -21.98 -9.73 17.10
CA ALA A 109 -22.76 -9.76 15.87
C ALA A 109 -23.35 -11.16 15.59
N GLU A 110 -22.56 -12.23 15.75
CA GLU A 110 -23.00 -13.60 15.44
C GLU A 110 -24.25 -14.04 16.24
N PRO A 111 -24.32 -13.88 17.58
CA PRO A 111 -25.53 -14.23 18.32
C PRO A 111 -26.77 -13.42 17.92
N ARG A 112 -26.58 -12.30 17.24
CA ARG A 112 -27.65 -11.40 16.79
C ARG A 112 -28.08 -11.65 15.34
N GLY A 113 -27.39 -12.60 14.63
CA GLY A 113 -27.61 -12.85 13.21
C GLY A 113 -27.17 -11.70 12.30
N GLN A 114 -26.18 -10.91 12.74
CA GLN A 114 -25.58 -9.82 11.95
C GLN A 114 -24.43 -10.37 11.11
N ASP A 115 -24.75 -11.34 10.22
CA ASP A 115 -23.76 -12.11 9.46
C ASP A 115 -22.88 -11.25 8.56
N ILE A 116 -23.43 -10.15 7.99
CA ILE A 116 -22.64 -9.27 7.12
C ILE A 116 -21.55 -8.57 7.94
N HIS A 117 -21.84 -8.05 9.13
CA HIS A 117 -20.83 -7.44 9.99
C HIS A 117 -19.73 -8.43 10.37
N ALA A 118 -20.12 -9.61 10.85
CA ALA A 118 -19.15 -10.62 11.30
C ALA A 118 -18.29 -11.16 10.14
N GLY A 119 -18.92 -11.52 9.02
CA GLY A 119 -18.23 -12.09 7.87
C GLY A 119 -17.24 -11.10 7.23
N THR A 120 -17.65 -9.84 7.07
CA THR A 120 -16.78 -8.80 6.48
C THR A 120 -15.62 -8.42 7.41
N ALA A 121 -15.84 -8.36 8.72
CA ALA A 121 -14.77 -8.16 9.70
C ALA A 121 -13.74 -9.31 9.68
N LYS A 122 -14.19 -10.57 9.50
CA LYS A 122 -13.30 -11.72 9.34
C LYS A 122 -12.45 -11.59 8.06
N ILE A 123 -13.02 -11.12 6.95
CA ILE A 123 -12.26 -10.89 5.70
C ILE A 123 -11.18 -9.84 5.91
N LEU A 124 -11.50 -8.72 6.54
CA LEU A 124 -10.53 -7.66 6.85
C LEU A 124 -9.42 -8.18 7.78
N ARG A 125 -9.77 -8.95 8.82
CA ARG A 125 -8.77 -9.60 9.69
C ARG A 125 -7.84 -10.52 8.91
N ALA A 126 -8.38 -11.39 8.06
CA ALA A 126 -7.59 -12.31 7.25
C ALA A 126 -6.62 -11.56 6.32
N TYR A 127 -7.06 -10.46 5.72
CA TYR A 127 -6.21 -9.60 4.89
C TYR A 127 -5.05 -9.00 5.69
N VAL A 128 -5.33 -8.42 6.88
CA VAL A 128 -4.30 -7.87 7.78
C VAL A 128 -3.33 -8.95 8.26
N MET A 129 -3.81 -10.16 8.60
CA MET A 129 -2.93 -11.30 8.97
C MET A 129 -1.92 -11.59 7.87
N MET A 130 -2.36 -11.65 6.61
CA MET A 130 -1.46 -11.87 5.47
C MET A 130 -0.44 -10.73 5.32
N ILE A 131 -0.86 -9.46 5.47
CA ILE A 131 0.04 -8.29 5.39
C ILE A 131 1.11 -8.35 6.47
N LEU A 132 0.75 -8.67 7.71
CA LEU A 132 1.72 -8.79 8.80
C LEU A 132 2.79 -9.85 8.50
N VAL A 133 2.38 -11.00 7.99
CA VAL A 133 3.33 -12.04 7.56
C VAL A 133 4.18 -11.56 6.39
N ASP A 134 3.59 -10.92 5.40
CA ASP A 134 4.31 -10.38 4.25
C ASP A 134 5.39 -9.38 4.66
N MET A 135 5.13 -8.57 5.68
CA MET A 135 6.06 -7.56 6.16
C MET A 135 7.07 -8.11 7.17
N PHE A 136 6.64 -8.97 8.09
CA PHE A 136 7.46 -9.35 9.25
C PHE A 136 7.84 -10.84 9.29
N GLY A 137 7.26 -11.70 8.48
CA GLY A 137 7.48 -13.14 8.54
C GLY A 137 6.65 -13.81 9.63
N ASP A 138 7.31 -14.45 10.62
CA ASP A 138 6.61 -15.05 11.75
C ASP A 138 6.07 -14.00 12.71
N VAL A 139 4.79 -14.11 13.08
CA VAL A 139 4.08 -13.12 13.91
C VAL A 139 3.17 -13.81 14.93
N PRO A 140 2.88 -13.20 16.10
CA PRO A 140 1.94 -13.77 17.06
C PRO A 140 0.53 -13.92 16.46
N ASN A 141 -0.07 -15.09 16.59
CA ASN A 141 -1.44 -15.37 16.16
C ASN A 141 -2.18 -16.22 17.21
N SER A 142 -1.79 -17.47 17.41
CA SER A 142 -2.49 -18.42 18.29
C SER A 142 -2.48 -18.00 19.77
N GLU A 143 -1.41 -17.37 20.23
CA GLU A 143 -1.27 -16.87 21.60
C GLU A 143 -1.56 -15.36 21.72
N ALA A 144 -1.88 -14.68 20.62
CA ALA A 144 -2.18 -13.25 20.63
C ALA A 144 -3.48 -12.96 21.39
N LEU A 145 -3.57 -11.76 21.99
CA LEU A 145 -4.78 -11.20 22.61
C LEU A 145 -5.35 -12.01 23.80
N GLN A 146 -4.55 -12.86 24.43
CA GLN A 146 -4.96 -13.64 25.62
C GLN A 146 -4.94 -12.81 26.92
N GLY A 147 -4.79 -11.50 26.84
CA GLY A 147 -4.78 -10.57 27.98
C GLY A 147 -3.68 -10.91 28.99
N THR A 148 -4.06 -11.05 30.27
CA THR A 148 -3.11 -11.35 31.36
C THR A 148 -2.67 -12.80 31.42
N ASP A 149 -3.31 -13.71 30.68
CA ASP A 149 -2.98 -15.13 30.70
C ASP A 149 -1.70 -15.38 29.90
N ILE A 150 -1.50 -14.67 28.78
CA ILE A 150 -0.29 -14.70 27.97
C ILE A 150 0.15 -13.27 27.65
N ILE A 151 1.10 -12.76 28.43
CA ILE A 151 1.62 -11.39 28.27
C ILE A 151 2.82 -11.30 27.28
N SER A 152 3.37 -12.43 26.92
CA SER A 152 4.49 -12.54 25.98
C SER A 152 4.18 -13.66 24.96
N PRO A 153 3.31 -13.42 23.99
CA PRO A 153 2.92 -14.43 23.03
C PRO A 153 4.10 -14.85 22.16
N ALA A 154 4.19 -16.15 21.87
CA ALA A 154 5.13 -16.65 20.88
C ALA A 154 4.70 -16.24 19.45
N ALA A 155 5.67 -16.11 18.55
CA ALA A 155 5.38 -15.97 17.14
C ALA A 155 5.01 -17.33 16.55
N ASP A 156 3.93 -17.36 15.77
CA ASP A 156 3.57 -18.50 14.95
C ASP A 156 4.31 -18.43 13.60
N PRO A 157 4.67 -19.59 13.01
CA PRO A 157 5.22 -19.59 11.66
C PRO A 157 4.29 -18.88 10.66
N GLY A 158 4.84 -18.03 9.80
CA GLY A 158 4.05 -17.30 8.81
C GLY A 158 3.18 -18.20 7.93
N SER A 159 3.63 -19.45 7.65
CA SER A 159 2.82 -20.44 6.92
C SER A 159 1.57 -20.90 7.68
N VAL A 160 1.63 -20.95 9.00
CA VAL A 160 0.45 -21.27 9.85
C VAL A 160 -0.51 -20.10 9.85
N VAL A 161 -0.01 -18.87 10.03
CA VAL A 161 -0.82 -17.66 9.99
C VAL A 161 -1.55 -17.50 8.65
N TYR A 162 -0.87 -17.81 7.54
CA TYR A 162 -1.50 -17.79 6.20
C TYR A 162 -2.59 -18.86 6.05
N ALA A 163 -2.36 -20.07 6.58
CA ALA A 163 -3.38 -21.12 6.57
C ALA A 163 -4.61 -20.72 7.41
N ASP A 164 -4.41 -20.13 8.58
CA ASP A 164 -5.48 -19.62 9.44
C ASP A 164 -6.25 -18.46 8.76
N ALA A 165 -5.54 -17.56 8.06
CA ALA A 165 -6.18 -16.50 7.30
C ALA A 165 -7.04 -17.05 6.15
N ILE A 166 -6.58 -18.06 5.42
CA ILE A 166 -7.36 -18.72 4.37
C ILE A 166 -8.60 -19.43 4.98
N ALA A 167 -8.45 -20.11 6.11
CA ALA A 167 -9.57 -20.73 6.81
C ALA A 167 -10.61 -19.69 7.26
N LEU A 168 -10.16 -18.54 7.74
CA LEU A 168 -11.03 -17.43 8.14
C LEU A 168 -11.79 -16.83 6.94
N LEU A 169 -11.17 -16.79 5.75
CA LEU A 169 -11.85 -16.42 4.50
C LEU A 169 -12.92 -17.44 4.12
N ASP A 170 -12.65 -18.75 4.30
CA ASP A 170 -13.64 -19.80 4.03
C ASP A 170 -14.84 -19.70 4.98
N GLU A 171 -14.61 -19.44 6.26
CA GLU A 171 -15.68 -19.19 7.23
C GLU A 171 -16.53 -17.97 6.83
N ALA A 172 -15.88 -16.88 6.44
CA ALA A 172 -16.56 -15.66 6.00
C ALA A 172 -17.39 -15.89 4.72
N ILE A 173 -16.85 -16.61 3.74
CA ILE A 173 -17.59 -16.99 2.52
C ILE A 173 -18.83 -17.81 2.88
N ALA A 174 -18.70 -18.79 3.75
CA ALA A 174 -19.84 -19.62 4.18
C ALA A 174 -20.89 -18.80 4.92
N GLN A 175 -20.49 -17.83 5.75
CA GLN A 175 -21.37 -16.96 6.51
C GLN A 175 -22.09 -15.93 5.64
N LEU A 176 -21.42 -15.37 4.64
CA LEU A 176 -21.97 -14.34 3.76
C LEU A 176 -22.79 -14.91 2.61
N SER A 177 -22.55 -16.15 2.20
CA SER A 177 -23.20 -16.75 1.03
C SER A 177 -24.69 -16.93 1.23
N GLY A 178 -25.50 -16.14 0.52
CA GLY A 178 -26.95 -16.23 0.56
C GLY A 178 -27.59 -15.70 1.86
N THR A 179 -26.84 -14.93 2.66
CA THR A 179 -27.40 -14.28 3.84
C THR A 179 -28.42 -13.20 3.45
N ASP A 180 -29.47 -13.05 4.25
CA ASP A 180 -30.47 -11.96 4.19
C ASP A 180 -30.34 -11.00 5.41
N ALA A 181 -29.21 -11.06 6.11
CA ALA A 181 -28.92 -10.20 7.23
C ALA A 181 -28.92 -8.71 6.84
N VAL A 182 -29.20 -7.86 7.82
CA VAL A 182 -29.19 -6.40 7.59
C VAL A 182 -27.75 -5.94 7.36
N ALA A 183 -27.58 -5.14 6.30
CA ALA A 183 -26.29 -4.54 5.98
C ALA A 183 -25.82 -3.57 7.08
N PRO A 184 -24.49 -3.44 7.30
CA PRO A 184 -23.92 -2.40 8.14
C PRO A 184 -24.37 -1.01 7.70
N SER A 185 -24.56 -0.10 8.66
CA SER A 185 -24.91 1.30 8.38
C SER A 185 -23.80 2.05 7.64
N TYR A 186 -22.55 1.62 7.84
CA TYR A 186 -21.34 2.21 7.29
C TYR A 186 -20.42 1.10 6.74
N ASP A 187 -20.50 0.81 5.45
CA ASP A 187 -19.52 -0.02 4.75
C ASP A 187 -18.84 0.86 3.70
N ASN A 188 -17.60 1.22 3.98
CA ASN A 188 -16.80 2.14 3.17
C ASN A 188 -16.25 1.52 1.87
N PHE A 189 -16.41 0.18 1.71
CA PHE A 189 -15.92 -0.56 0.56
C PHE A 189 -17.04 -0.89 -0.43
N TYR A 190 -18.05 -1.63 0.04
CA TYR A 190 -19.08 -2.19 -0.85
C TYR A 190 -20.53 -1.81 -0.47
N GLY A 191 -20.70 -0.92 0.50
CA GLY A 191 -22.03 -0.45 0.91
C GLY A 191 -22.92 -1.54 1.50
N GLY A 192 -22.34 -2.60 2.06
CA GLY A 192 -23.04 -3.73 2.66
C GLY A 192 -23.44 -4.83 1.69
N ASP A 193 -22.90 -4.83 0.46
CA ASP A 193 -23.13 -5.87 -0.53
C ASP A 193 -22.35 -7.14 -0.19
N ALA A 194 -23.02 -8.11 0.45
CA ALA A 194 -22.42 -9.37 0.86
C ALA A 194 -21.85 -10.18 -0.30
N ALA A 195 -22.42 -10.10 -1.51
CA ALA A 195 -21.92 -10.84 -2.67
C ALA A 195 -20.55 -10.32 -3.10
N LYS A 196 -20.34 -9.00 -3.13
CA LYS A 196 -19.02 -8.42 -3.43
C LYS A 196 -17.97 -8.77 -2.39
N TRP A 197 -18.36 -8.86 -1.12
CA TRP A 197 -17.45 -9.33 -0.08
C TRP A 197 -17.06 -10.81 -0.24
N VAL A 198 -17.97 -11.67 -0.72
CA VAL A 198 -17.65 -13.06 -1.08
C VAL A 198 -16.68 -13.10 -2.26
N THR A 199 -16.93 -12.32 -3.31
CA THR A 199 -16.02 -12.18 -4.47
C THR A 199 -14.63 -11.71 -4.04
N LEU A 200 -14.55 -10.72 -3.12
CA LEU A 200 -13.28 -10.28 -2.54
C LEU A 200 -12.59 -11.41 -1.77
N ALA A 201 -13.31 -12.14 -0.90
CA ALA A 201 -12.70 -13.21 -0.11
C ALA A 201 -12.09 -14.30 -1.00
N LYS A 202 -12.77 -14.70 -2.08
CA LYS A 202 -12.23 -15.63 -3.09
C LYS A 202 -11.02 -15.05 -3.82
N THR A 203 -11.04 -13.76 -4.13
CA THR A 203 -9.92 -13.06 -4.76
C THR A 203 -8.69 -12.99 -3.82
N LEU A 204 -8.89 -12.76 -2.53
CA LEU A 204 -7.81 -12.81 -1.53
C LEU A 204 -7.22 -14.23 -1.38
N LYS A 205 -8.04 -15.29 -1.52
CA LYS A 205 -7.52 -16.67 -1.60
C LYS A 205 -6.69 -16.87 -2.86
N LEU A 206 -7.11 -16.36 -4.02
CA LEU A 206 -6.30 -16.38 -5.24
C LEU A 206 -4.95 -15.70 -5.01
N ARG A 207 -4.95 -14.49 -4.43
CA ARG A 207 -3.74 -13.75 -4.06
C ARG A 207 -2.83 -14.58 -3.16
N ALA A 208 -3.39 -15.22 -2.13
CA ALA A 208 -2.63 -16.04 -1.19
C ALA A 208 -1.97 -17.24 -1.89
N TYR A 209 -2.68 -17.97 -2.72
CA TYR A 209 -2.14 -19.14 -3.43
C TYR A 209 -1.12 -18.76 -4.53
N VAL A 210 -1.32 -17.65 -5.23
CA VAL A 210 -0.31 -17.13 -6.17
C VAL A 210 0.96 -16.73 -5.42
N THR A 211 0.82 -16.14 -4.24
CA THR A 211 1.95 -15.73 -3.40
C THR A 211 2.72 -16.94 -2.85
N THR A 212 2.03 -17.97 -2.38
CA THR A 212 2.64 -19.16 -1.75
C THR A 212 3.09 -20.25 -2.73
N ARG A 213 2.88 -20.06 -4.04
CA ARG A 213 3.11 -21.09 -5.07
C ARG A 213 4.49 -21.75 -5.08
N LEU A 214 5.52 -21.04 -4.57
CA LEU A 214 6.89 -21.58 -4.54
C LEU A 214 7.10 -22.63 -3.46
N VAL A 215 6.27 -22.64 -2.41
CA VAL A 215 6.38 -23.51 -1.23
C VAL A 215 5.14 -24.39 -1.01
N ASP A 216 3.99 -24.02 -1.56
CA ASP A 216 2.74 -24.78 -1.46
C ASP A 216 2.48 -25.57 -2.75
N SER A 217 2.68 -26.88 -2.71
CA SER A 217 2.43 -27.76 -3.84
C SER A 217 0.95 -27.88 -4.24
N ASN A 218 0.01 -27.48 -3.37
CA ASN A 218 -1.41 -27.50 -3.65
C ASN A 218 -1.89 -26.20 -4.35
N ALA A 219 -1.11 -25.11 -4.26
CA ALA A 219 -1.50 -23.82 -4.80
C ALA A 219 -2.00 -23.88 -6.26
N PRO A 220 -1.39 -24.62 -7.20
CA PRO A 220 -1.92 -24.70 -8.57
C PRO A 220 -3.33 -25.31 -8.66
N SER A 221 -3.64 -26.30 -7.83
CA SER A 221 -4.97 -26.92 -7.81
C SER A 221 -6.03 -26.02 -7.17
N GLU A 222 -5.66 -25.29 -6.13
CA GLU A 222 -6.54 -24.31 -5.47
C GLU A 222 -6.85 -23.13 -6.39
N VAL A 223 -5.84 -22.60 -7.08
CA VAL A 223 -6.03 -21.56 -8.09
C VAL A 223 -6.96 -22.06 -9.22
N ALA A 224 -6.73 -23.28 -9.73
CA ALA A 224 -7.59 -23.85 -10.76
C ALA A 224 -9.05 -24.00 -10.30
N ALA A 225 -9.29 -24.35 -9.03
CA ALA A 225 -10.62 -24.45 -8.46
C ALA A 225 -11.29 -23.07 -8.38
N LEU A 226 -10.61 -22.03 -7.89
CA LEU A 226 -11.13 -20.66 -7.84
C LEU A 226 -11.46 -20.11 -9.25
N LEU A 227 -10.59 -20.35 -10.22
CA LEU A 227 -10.84 -19.95 -11.61
C LEU A 227 -12.05 -20.67 -12.22
N ALA A 228 -12.27 -21.93 -11.87
CA ALA A 228 -13.43 -22.71 -12.34
C ALA A 228 -14.74 -22.22 -11.71
N GLU A 229 -14.74 -21.67 -10.51
CA GLU A 229 -15.90 -21.01 -9.90
C GLU A 229 -16.26 -19.73 -10.63
N GLY A 230 -15.27 -18.97 -11.10
CA GLY A 230 -15.44 -17.76 -11.89
C GLY A 230 -15.97 -16.55 -11.11
N ASP A 231 -15.93 -16.57 -9.79
CA ASP A 231 -16.40 -15.50 -8.88
C ASP A 231 -15.18 -14.82 -8.26
N LEU A 232 -14.46 -14.05 -9.07
CA LEU A 232 -13.30 -13.24 -8.70
C LEU A 232 -13.54 -11.81 -9.17
N ILE A 233 -12.92 -10.84 -8.54
CA ILE A 233 -13.00 -9.44 -8.96
C ILE A 233 -12.55 -9.32 -10.43
N ASP A 234 -13.48 -8.95 -11.30
CA ASP A 234 -13.23 -8.78 -12.75
C ASP A 234 -13.78 -7.46 -13.32
N GLU A 235 -14.61 -6.74 -12.58
CA GLU A 235 -15.22 -5.48 -12.95
C GLU A 235 -14.80 -4.34 -12.00
N ALA A 236 -14.74 -3.12 -12.54
CA ALA A 236 -14.39 -1.93 -11.73
C ALA A 236 -15.38 -1.64 -10.59
N SER A 237 -16.60 -2.13 -10.70
CA SER A 237 -17.63 -2.02 -9.65
C SER A 237 -17.40 -2.96 -8.46
N GLU A 238 -16.49 -3.91 -8.60
CA GLU A 238 -16.07 -4.90 -7.59
C GLU A 238 -14.70 -4.55 -6.98
N ASP A 239 -14.04 -3.51 -7.48
CA ASP A 239 -12.73 -3.08 -6.99
C ASP A 239 -12.75 -2.91 -5.46
N PHE A 240 -11.84 -3.60 -4.77
CA PHE A 240 -11.59 -3.39 -3.36
C PHE A 240 -10.67 -2.19 -3.18
N GLN A 241 -11.25 -1.08 -2.81
CA GLN A 241 -10.60 0.20 -2.61
C GLN A 241 -11.26 0.98 -1.49
N PHE A 242 -10.49 1.75 -0.74
CA PHE A 242 -11.04 2.75 0.16
C PHE A 242 -11.21 4.07 -0.58
N ASN A 243 -12.34 4.76 -0.38
CA ASN A 243 -12.62 6.02 -1.05
C ASN A 243 -12.50 7.18 -0.07
N TYR A 244 -11.61 8.12 -0.37
CA TYR A 244 -11.45 9.35 0.42
C TYR A 244 -12.45 10.42 0.00
N GLY A 245 -12.69 11.36 0.90
CA GLY A 245 -13.50 12.54 0.64
C GLY A 245 -12.64 13.77 0.31
N SER A 246 -13.30 14.94 0.21
CA SER A 246 -12.65 16.23 0.00
C SER A 246 -12.77 17.17 1.21
N ASN A 247 -13.24 16.67 2.36
CA ASN A 247 -13.41 17.50 3.56
C ASN A 247 -12.05 17.78 4.22
N ARG A 248 -11.66 19.05 4.23
CA ARG A 248 -10.41 19.56 4.81
C ARG A 248 -10.49 19.83 6.32
N LEU A 249 -11.71 19.94 6.86
CA LEU A 249 -11.91 20.26 8.27
C LEU A 249 -11.97 18.98 9.11
N VAL A 250 -11.83 19.14 10.43
CA VAL A 250 -11.90 17.98 11.36
C VAL A 250 -13.31 17.37 11.39
N PRO A 251 -13.46 16.09 11.09
CA PRO A 251 -12.42 15.17 10.62
C PRO A 251 -12.00 15.43 9.16
N ASP A 252 -10.70 15.46 8.90
CA ASP A 252 -10.16 15.49 7.54
C ASP A 252 -10.42 14.13 6.88
N SER A 253 -11.04 14.13 5.71
CA SER A 253 -11.35 12.91 4.97
C SER A 253 -10.57 12.76 3.68
N ARG A 254 -9.61 13.68 3.43
CA ARG A 254 -8.80 13.67 2.21
C ARG A 254 -7.75 12.57 2.25
N HIS A 255 -7.31 12.17 1.09
CA HIS A 255 -6.20 11.24 0.96
C HIS A 255 -4.93 11.83 1.64
N PRO A 256 -4.24 11.09 2.54
CA PRO A 256 -3.07 11.59 3.27
C PRO A 256 -1.94 12.06 2.36
N LEU A 257 -1.64 11.33 1.29
CA LEU A 257 -0.63 11.75 0.31
C LEU A 257 -0.99 13.06 -0.41
N TYR A 258 -2.29 13.39 -0.52
CA TYR A 258 -2.71 14.70 -1.00
C TYR A 258 -2.34 15.80 -0.01
N ASP A 259 -2.62 15.58 1.27
CA ASP A 259 -2.28 16.55 2.31
C ASP A 259 -0.77 16.81 2.35
N ASN A 260 0.04 15.76 2.34
CA ASN A 260 1.49 15.82 2.32
C ASN A 260 2.03 16.64 1.14
N HIS A 261 1.49 16.44 -0.06
CA HIS A 261 1.99 17.11 -1.27
C HIS A 261 1.42 18.51 -1.51
N TYR A 262 0.18 18.76 -1.11
CA TYR A 262 -0.56 19.97 -1.52
C TYR A 262 -0.91 20.91 -0.37
N GLU A 263 -0.76 20.49 0.88
CA GLU A 263 -0.98 21.34 2.05
C GLU A 263 0.26 21.45 2.95
N ALA A 264 0.76 20.36 3.50
CA ALA A 264 1.97 20.36 4.33
C ALA A 264 3.22 20.72 3.52
N GLY A 265 3.35 20.18 2.31
CA GLY A 265 4.41 20.50 1.36
C GLY A 265 5.71 19.75 1.61
N ASP A 266 5.65 18.66 2.37
CA ASP A 266 6.74 17.76 2.75
C ASP A 266 6.58 16.33 2.20
N GLY A 267 5.72 16.16 1.18
CA GLY A 267 5.46 14.87 0.55
C GLY A 267 6.70 14.18 -0.02
N ASP A 268 6.56 12.90 -0.26
CA ASP A 268 7.59 12.00 -0.73
C ASP A 268 8.20 12.40 -2.09
N TYR A 269 9.37 11.86 -2.38
CA TYR A 269 9.94 11.89 -3.72
C TYR A 269 9.53 10.64 -4.49
N VAL A 270 8.98 10.84 -5.69
CA VAL A 270 8.76 9.73 -6.62
C VAL A 270 10.10 9.12 -7.01
N GLY A 271 10.15 7.79 -7.15
CA GLY A 271 11.36 7.09 -7.58
C GLY A 271 11.69 7.39 -9.06
N ASN A 272 12.94 7.76 -9.34
CA ASN A 272 13.40 7.99 -10.72
C ASN A 272 13.18 6.76 -11.60
N TYR A 273 13.40 5.56 -11.06
CA TYR A 273 13.15 4.31 -11.77
C TYR A 273 11.68 4.18 -12.20
N PHE A 274 10.74 4.46 -11.30
CA PHE A 274 9.33 4.32 -11.62
C PHE A 274 8.88 5.33 -12.69
N MET A 275 9.36 6.56 -12.62
CA MET A 275 9.11 7.55 -13.68
C MET A 275 9.74 7.15 -15.01
N TRP A 276 10.96 6.59 -15.00
CA TRP A 276 11.62 6.09 -16.20
C TRP A 276 10.84 4.94 -16.82
N LEU A 277 10.29 4.03 -16.01
CA LEU A 277 9.49 2.90 -16.46
C LEU A 277 8.25 3.35 -17.27
N LEU A 278 7.65 4.48 -16.90
CA LEU A 278 6.52 5.06 -17.62
C LEU A 278 6.94 5.89 -18.85
N ARG A 279 8.17 6.43 -18.87
CA ARG A 279 8.51 7.48 -19.84
C ARG A 279 9.56 7.08 -20.87
N ALA A 280 10.44 6.15 -20.56
CA ALA A 280 11.62 5.90 -21.39
C ALA A 280 12.06 4.41 -21.46
N GLU A 281 11.48 3.54 -20.66
CA GLU A 281 11.82 2.11 -20.70
C GLU A 281 11.39 1.46 -22.00
N LYS A 282 10.19 1.78 -22.49
CA LYS A 282 9.65 1.25 -23.73
C LYS A 282 10.11 2.07 -24.92
N LEU A 283 10.53 1.39 -25.98
CA LEU A 283 10.99 2.02 -27.21
C LEU A 283 10.14 1.59 -28.39
N ASP A 284 9.90 2.52 -29.32
CA ASP A 284 9.30 2.21 -30.61
C ASP A 284 10.30 1.48 -31.54
N ALA A 285 9.86 1.08 -32.74
CA ALA A 285 10.71 0.40 -33.72
C ALA A 285 11.91 1.26 -34.23
N ASN A 286 11.90 2.56 -33.97
CA ASN A 286 12.97 3.48 -34.33
C ASN A 286 13.92 3.76 -33.15
N GLY A 287 13.63 3.18 -31.96
CA GLY A 287 14.39 3.39 -30.73
C GLY A 287 14.00 4.67 -29.97
N ASN A 288 12.86 5.28 -30.27
CA ASN A 288 12.38 6.43 -29.51
C ASN A 288 11.56 5.97 -28.29
N PRO A 289 11.69 6.67 -27.15
CA PRO A 289 10.87 6.40 -26.00
C PRO A 289 9.36 6.53 -26.27
N VAL A 290 8.58 5.59 -25.76
CA VAL A 290 7.10 5.62 -25.79
C VAL A 290 6.60 5.85 -24.37
N VAL A 291 5.88 6.94 -24.21
CA VAL A 291 5.37 7.38 -22.90
C VAL A 291 4.06 6.67 -22.59
N ASP A 292 3.94 6.17 -21.36
CA ASP A 292 2.70 5.59 -20.86
C ASP A 292 1.60 6.66 -20.76
N PRO A 293 0.40 6.42 -21.30
CA PRO A 293 -0.70 7.39 -21.26
C PRO A 293 -1.12 7.85 -19.85
N ARG A 294 -0.79 7.06 -18.79
CA ARG A 294 -1.14 7.38 -17.40
C ARG A 294 -0.21 8.40 -16.75
N VAL A 295 0.95 8.72 -17.35
CA VAL A 295 2.00 9.55 -16.72
C VAL A 295 1.48 10.86 -16.16
N ARG A 296 0.60 11.57 -16.89
CA ARG A 296 0.04 12.87 -16.48
C ARG A 296 -1.00 12.78 -15.36
N TYR A 297 -1.53 11.59 -15.12
CA TYR A 297 -2.43 11.31 -14.00
C TYR A 297 -1.67 10.89 -12.76
N TYR A 298 -0.52 10.22 -12.94
CA TYR A 298 0.33 9.74 -11.84
C TYR A 298 1.18 10.85 -11.24
N PHE A 299 1.71 11.74 -12.08
CA PHE A 299 2.64 12.79 -11.66
C PHE A 299 2.22 14.16 -12.17
N TYR A 300 2.41 15.15 -11.31
CA TYR A 300 2.26 16.56 -11.64
C TYR A 300 3.62 17.25 -11.62
N ARG A 301 4.00 17.88 -12.73
CA ARG A 301 5.24 18.67 -12.85
C ARG A 301 5.05 20.07 -12.30
N GLN A 302 5.96 20.48 -11.42
CA GLN A 302 5.96 21.85 -10.87
C GLN A 302 6.70 22.82 -11.78
N VAL A 303 7.54 22.34 -12.68
CA VAL A 303 8.37 23.11 -13.62
C VAL A 303 8.36 22.48 -15.00
N GLU A 304 8.58 23.30 -16.04
CA GLU A 304 8.68 22.82 -17.41
C GLU A 304 9.97 22.01 -17.64
N SER A 305 11.03 22.40 -16.95
CA SER A 305 12.33 21.72 -17.00
C SER A 305 12.93 21.72 -15.61
N SER A 306 13.40 20.59 -15.15
CA SER A 306 14.21 20.48 -13.93
C SER A 306 15.68 20.76 -14.15
N VAL A 307 16.12 21.02 -15.36
CA VAL A 307 17.49 21.42 -15.70
C VAL A 307 17.61 22.94 -15.69
N ASP A 308 17.82 23.53 -14.53
CA ASP A 308 18.19 24.95 -14.43
C ASP A 308 19.60 25.04 -13.82
N GLY A 309 20.58 25.46 -14.63
CA GLY A 309 21.97 25.59 -14.21
C GLY A 309 22.25 26.63 -13.11
N SER A 310 21.22 27.27 -12.56
CA SER A 310 21.33 28.22 -11.44
C SER A 310 21.13 27.57 -10.07
N ILE A 311 20.70 26.29 -10.01
CA ILE A 311 20.26 25.64 -8.78
C ILE A 311 21.19 24.48 -8.44
N ASN A 312 21.68 24.44 -7.21
CA ASN A 312 22.51 23.32 -6.70
C ASN A 312 21.69 22.06 -6.37
N ASP A 313 20.66 21.77 -7.17
CA ASP A 313 19.60 20.84 -6.79
C ASP A 313 19.83 19.41 -7.27
N TYR A 314 20.98 19.13 -7.90
CA TYR A 314 21.22 17.90 -8.64
C TYR A 314 22.47 17.16 -8.21
N SER A 315 22.84 17.22 -6.96
CA SER A 315 24.00 16.48 -6.54
C SER A 315 23.63 15.02 -6.30
N CYS A 316 24.17 14.12 -7.09
CA CYS A 316 24.40 12.77 -6.67
C CYS A 316 25.88 12.66 -6.36
N HIS A 317 26.23 12.59 -5.07
CA HIS A 317 27.60 12.39 -4.62
C HIS A 317 28.61 13.41 -5.14
N PHE A 318 28.35 14.69 -4.93
CA PHE A 318 29.33 15.74 -5.20
C PHE A 318 29.61 16.02 -6.69
N SER A 319 28.88 15.45 -7.62
CA SER A 319 28.94 15.85 -9.02
C SER A 319 28.07 17.08 -9.24
N ASN A 320 28.66 18.13 -9.76
CA ASN A 320 27.96 19.38 -10.08
C ASN A 320 27.11 19.27 -11.35
N PHE A 321 26.26 18.35 -11.54
CA PHE A 321 25.44 18.01 -12.72
C PHE A 321 25.81 16.65 -13.30
N PRO A 322 25.43 15.54 -12.62
CA PRO A 322 25.64 14.22 -13.15
C PRO A 322 24.86 14.03 -14.46
N THR A 323 25.48 13.37 -15.39
CA THR A 323 24.88 12.96 -16.65
C THR A 323 24.70 11.46 -16.68
N GLN A 324 24.00 10.91 -17.68
CA GLN A 324 23.92 9.47 -17.86
C GLN A 324 25.31 8.81 -18.05
N GLU A 325 26.32 9.57 -18.49
CA GLU A 325 27.70 9.08 -18.61
C GLU A 325 28.37 8.85 -17.23
N ASP A 326 27.82 9.46 -16.17
CA ASP A 326 28.30 9.29 -14.80
C ASP A 326 27.63 8.07 -14.11
N GLN A 327 26.79 7.32 -14.80
CA GLN A 327 26.09 6.15 -14.24
C GLN A 327 27.09 5.14 -13.66
N PRO A 328 26.91 4.73 -12.38
CA PRO A 328 27.81 3.76 -11.75
C PRO A 328 27.73 2.38 -12.42
N ALA A 329 28.84 1.64 -12.37
CA ALA A 329 28.93 0.34 -13.01
C ALA A 329 27.83 -0.63 -12.54
N HIS A 330 27.46 -0.62 -11.25
CA HIS A 330 26.43 -1.50 -10.70
C HIS A 330 25.01 -1.19 -11.23
N TYR A 331 24.76 0.02 -11.74
CA TYR A 331 23.54 0.34 -12.51
C TYR A 331 23.67 -0.18 -13.94
N ALA A 332 24.79 0.14 -14.60
CA ALA A 332 25.03 -0.24 -16.00
C ALA A 332 25.10 -1.76 -16.20
N ASP A 333 25.55 -2.51 -15.20
CA ASP A 333 25.56 -3.98 -15.21
C ASP A 333 24.15 -4.59 -15.23
N ILE A 334 23.14 -3.87 -14.72
CA ILE A 334 21.74 -4.28 -14.75
C ILE A 334 21.08 -3.85 -16.05
N ASP A 335 21.03 -2.56 -16.31
CA ASP A 335 20.56 -1.97 -17.58
C ASP A 335 21.27 -0.61 -17.79
N PRO A 336 22.06 -0.44 -18.86
CA PRO A 336 22.76 0.82 -19.14
C PRO A 336 21.81 2.01 -19.40
N ARG A 337 20.51 1.78 -19.53
CA ARG A 337 19.50 2.82 -19.69
C ARG A 337 18.83 3.24 -18.40
N LEU A 338 19.12 2.56 -17.26
CA LEU A 338 18.57 2.95 -15.97
C LEU A 338 18.85 4.42 -15.65
N PRO A 339 17.88 5.17 -15.16
CA PRO A 339 18.12 6.55 -14.75
C PRO A 339 19.08 6.57 -13.55
N TYR A 340 19.99 7.51 -13.57
CA TYR A 340 20.90 7.76 -12.46
C TYR A 340 21.00 9.26 -12.24
N CYS A 341 20.40 9.75 -11.18
CA CYS A 341 20.53 11.14 -10.73
C CYS A 341 20.27 12.22 -11.81
N VAL A 342 19.67 11.85 -12.90
CA VAL A 342 19.54 12.73 -14.07
C VAL A 342 18.32 13.63 -13.88
N ALA A 343 18.57 14.92 -13.87
CA ALA A 343 17.50 15.90 -14.01
C ALA A 343 16.85 15.74 -15.39
N ALA A 344 15.54 15.49 -15.41
CA ALA A 344 14.83 15.37 -16.66
C ALA A 344 14.60 16.75 -17.30
N SER A 345 14.95 16.87 -18.59
CA SER A 345 14.78 18.12 -19.35
C SER A 345 13.34 18.55 -19.56
N ASP A 346 12.39 17.67 -19.22
CA ASP A 346 10.95 17.87 -19.39
C ASP A 346 10.19 18.02 -18.05
N GLY A 347 10.90 18.24 -16.94
CA GLY A 347 10.34 18.56 -15.64
C GLY A 347 9.87 17.38 -14.79
N TYR A 348 9.90 16.14 -15.31
CA TYR A 348 9.64 14.94 -14.49
C TYR A 348 10.90 14.58 -13.73
N TRP A 349 10.90 14.77 -12.42
CA TRP A 349 12.06 14.51 -11.59
C TRP A 349 11.67 14.01 -10.19
N GLY A 350 12.47 13.09 -9.67
CA GLY A 350 12.37 12.51 -8.34
C GLY A 350 13.77 12.17 -7.82
N ARG A 351 13.89 11.08 -7.07
CA ARG A 351 15.19 10.64 -6.54
C ARG A 351 15.44 9.17 -6.79
N ASP A 352 16.70 8.80 -6.73
CA ASP A 352 17.13 7.41 -6.74
C ASP A 352 16.91 6.78 -5.37
N HIS A 353 16.77 5.46 -5.36
CA HIS A 353 16.51 4.71 -4.14
C HIS A 353 17.70 4.79 -3.17
N LEU A 354 17.43 5.06 -1.89
CA LEU A 354 18.42 5.29 -0.84
C LEU A 354 19.38 6.47 -1.13
N ASN A 355 18.85 7.50 -1.75
CA ASN A 355 19.56 8.77 -1.89
C ASN A 355 19.20 9.70 -0.72
N ALA A 356 19.99 9.66 0.34
CA ALA A 356 19.82 10.50 1.53
C ALA A 356 20.44 11.90 1.40
N GLU A 357 20.86 12.30 0.21
CA GLU A 357 21.44 13.61 -0.02
C GLU A 357 20.39 14.71 0.14
N GLY A 358 20.46 15.45 1.23
CA GLY A 358 19.56 16.58 1.49
C GLY A 358 20.00 17.80 0.69
N ILE A 359 19.25 18.17 -0.32
CA ILE A 359 19.56 19.34 -1.16
C ILE A 359 18.35 20.27 -1.16
N PRO A 360 18.26 21.22 -0.21
CA PRO A 360 17.27 22.29 -0.33
C PRO A 360 17.73 23.33 -1.35
N PRO A 361 16.86 23.90 -2.21
CA PRO A 361 15.40 23.83 -2.14
C PRO A 361 14.75 22.98 -3.24
N ASP A 362 15.10 21.73 -3.41
CA ASP A 362 14.64 20.87 -4.50
C ASP A 362 13.12 20.55 -4.48
N GLY A 363 12.45 20.73 -3.34
CA GLY A 363 11.03 20.47 -3.18
C GLY A 363 10.11 21.17 -4.20
N ASN A 364 10.56 22.26 -4.81
CA ASN A 364 9.81 22.96 -5.86
C ASN A 364 10.06 22.41 -7.27
N LEU A 365 11.01 21.50 -7.45
CA LEU A 365 11.38 20.91 -8.73
C LEU A 365 10.84 19.49 -8.88
N ARG A 366 10.71 18.75 -7.77
CA ARG A 366 10.26 17.37 -7.77
C ARG A 366 8.87 17.23 -8.39
N SER A 367 8.62 16.13 -9.07
CA SER A 367 7.28 15.74 -9.44
C SER A 367 6.46 15.43 -8.19
N ARG A 368 5.22 15.92 -8.14
CA ARG A 368 4.26 15.60 -7.09
C ARG A 368 3.38 14.43 -7.51
N TYR A 369 2.70 13.83 -6.55
CA TYR A 369 1.60 12.92 -6.87
C TYR A 369 0.57 13.66 -7.72
N GLY A 370 0.13 12.99 -8.79
CA GLY A 370 -0.85 13.53 -9.70
C GLY A 370 -2.28 13.32 -9.24
N LEU A 371 -3.16 13.25 -10.22
CA LEU A 371 -4.59 13.08 -9.98
C LEU A 371 -4.93 11.69 -9.43
N TYR A 372 -4.26 10.63 -9.89
CA TYR A 372 -4.42 9.27 -9.40
C TYR A 372 -3.21 8.85 -8.55
N PRO A 373 -3.38 8.15 -7.40
CA PRO A 373 -4.64 7.83 -6.74
C PRO A 373 -5.09 8.91 -5.75
N ALA A 374 -4.22 9.90 -5.43
CA ALA A 374 -4.39 10.85 -4.34
C ALA A 374 -5.37 12.00 -4.62
N ALA A 375 -5.95 12.08 -5.82
CA ALA A 375 -6.74 13.21 -6.29
C ALA A 375 -6.00 14.56 -6.20
N GLY A 376 -4.71 14.54 -6.56
CA GLY A 376 -3.90 15.74 -6.74
C GLY A 376 -4.23 16.50 -8.02
N GLN A 377 -3.25 17.15 -8.63
CA GLN A 377 -3.43 17.89 -9.88
C GLN A 377 -3.18 16.97 -11.09
N PHE A 378 -3.96 17.20 -12.15
CA PHE A 378 -3.63 16.69 -13.48
C PHE A 378 -2.49 17.52 -14.08
N ASP A 379 -1.50 16.88 -14.70
CA ASP A 379 -0.39 17.59 -15.35
C ASP A 379 -0.84 18.22 -16.68
N ASP A 380 -1.31 19.43 -16.60
CA ASP A 380 -1.84 20.25 -17.67
C ASP A 380 -0.81 21.28 -18.21
N ASN A 381 0.47 21.09 -17.92
CA ASN A 381 1.55 22.03 -18.23
C ASN A 381 1.39 23.42 -17.60
N SER A 382 0.66 23.55 -16.49
CA SER A 382 0.55 24.83 -15.77
C SER A 382 1.75 25.14 -14.87
N PHE A 383 2.55 24.13 -14.52
CA PHE A 383 3.83 24.25 -13.79
C PHE A 383 3.74 25.09 -12.51
N GLN A 384 2.78 24.77 -11.63
CA GLN A 384 2.54 25.56 -10.43
C GLN A 384 3.39 25.05 -9.26
N THR A 385 4.36 25.85 -8.81
CA THR A 385 5.34 25.49 -7.77
C THR A 385 4.89 25.78 -6.34
N THR A 386 3.87 26.61 -6.09
CA THR A 386 3.68 27.25 -4.78
C THR A 386 2.32 27.04 -4.15
N GLN A 387 1.52 26.08 -4.62
CA GLN A 387 0.16 25.96 -4.10
C GLN A 387 0.09 24.99 -2.92
N ARG A 388 0.09 25.55 -1.73
CA ARG A 388 -0.25 24.91 -0.46
C ARG A 388 -1.68 25.27 -0.04
N LEU A 389 -2.64 25.19 -0.96
CA LEU A 389 -4.00 25.65 -0.69
C LEU A 389 -4.92 24.53 -0.21
N GLY A 390 -4.48 23.27 -0.32
CA GLY A 390 -5.29 22.11 0.07
C GLY A 390 -6.64 22.02 -0.66
N THR A 391 -6.78 22.70 -1.81
CA THR A 391 -8.02 22.76 -2.60
C THR A 391 -7.79 22.63 -4.11
N THR A 392 -6.57 22.30 -4.53
CA THR A 392 -6.21 22.17 -5.94
C THR A 392 -6.47 20.76 -6.46
N GLY A 393 -6.58 20.60 -7.77
CA GLY A 393 -6.84 19.30 -8.39
C GLY A 393 -8.17 18.70 -7.95
N GLY A 394 -8.20 17.43 -7.66
CA GLY A 394 -9.37 16.69 -7.15
C GLY A 394 -9.62 16.88 -5.65
N GLY A 395 -8.84 17.74 -4.97
CA GLY A 395 -9.08 18.10 -3.56
C GLY A 395 -8.89 16.96 -2.58
N GLY A 396 -8.12 15.95 -2.92
CA GLY A 396 -7.84 14.79 -2.07
C GLY A 396 -8.93 13.71 -2.06
N ALA A 397 -9.98 13.83 -2.86
CA ALA A 397 -11.02 12.80 -3.00
C ALA A 397 -10.52 11.61 -3.85
N GLY A 398 -9.44 11.02 -3.41
CA GLY A 398 -8.74 9.91 -4.04
C GLY A 398 -9.20 8.54 -3.57
N ILE A 399 -8.39 7.53 -3.86
CA ILE A 399 -8.62 6.15 -3.40
C ILE A 399 -7.35 5.56 -2.79
N GLU A 400 -7.51 4.60 -1.86
CA GLU A 400 -6.49 3.62 -1.56
C GLU A 400 -6.79 2.35 -2.37
N PRO A 401 -5.98 2.01 -3.40
CA PRO A 401 -6.24 0.85 -4.25
C PRO A 401 -5.72 -0.44 -3.57
N LEU A 402 -6.61 -1.31 -3.09
CA LEU A 402 -6.24 -2.52 -2.34
C LEU A 402 -6.20 -3.76 -3.24
N MET A 403 -7.30 -4.07 -3.94
CA MET A 403 -7.37 -5.14 -4.92
C MET A 403 -8.31 -4.73 -6.06
N LEU A 404 -7.73 -4.20 -7.13
CA LEU A 404 -8.48 -3.76 -8.29
C LEU A 404 -8.65 -4.88 -9.31
N SER A 405 -9.68 -4.81 -10.12
CA SER A 405 -9.94 -5.76 -11.22
C SER A 405 -8.76 -5.88 -12.21
N SER A 406 -8.01 -4.81 -12.42
CA SER A 406 -6.75 -4.86 -13.18
C SER A 406 -5.66 -5.67 -12.48
N PHE A 407 -5.56 -5.60 -11.16
CA PHE A 407 -4.57 -6.37 -10.38
C PHE A 407 -4.85 -7.87 -10.48
N VAL A 408 -6.13 -8.24 -10.45
CA VAL A 408 -6.55 -9.64 -10.58
C VAL A 408 -6.21 -10.21 -11.95
N ASP A 409 -6.36 -9.45 -13.03
CA ASP A 409 -5.93 -9.87 -14.37
C ASP A 409 -4.40 -10.13 -14.41
N PHE A 410 -3.58 -9.29 -13.78
CA PHE A 410 -2.14 -9.50 -13.70
C PHE A 410 -1.77 -10.70 -12.81
N LEU A 411 -2.46 -10.92 -11.68
CA LEU A 411 -2.27 -12.11 -10.85
C LEU A 411 -2.61 -13.40 -11.61
N ARG A 412 -3.69 -13.39 -12.39
CA ARG A 412 -4.09 -14.50 -13.25
C ARG A 412 -3.08 -14.72 -14.39
N ALA A 413 -2.56 -13.66 -14.99
CA ALA A 413 -1.49 -13.75 -16.00
C ALA A 413 -0.20 -14.36 -15.40
N GLU A 414 0.18 -13.95 -14.18
CA GLU A 414 1.29 -14.56 -13.44
C GLU A 414 1.03 -16.05 -13.19
N ALA A 415 -0.16 -16.41 -12.72
CA ALA A 415 -0.54 -17.80 -12.50
C ALA A 415 -0.53 -18.64 -13.79
N ALA A 416 -0.99 -18.07 -14.90
CA ALA A 416 -0.94 -18.76 -16.19
C ALA A 416 0.49 -19.07 -16.64
N LEU A 417 1.43 -18.15 -16.43
CA LEU A 417 2.84 -18.31 -16.80
C LEU A 417 3.62 -19.19 -15.82
N THR A 418 3.24 -19.26 -14.54
CA THR A 418 4.06 -19.89 -13.49
C THR A 418 3.45 -21.16 -12.89
N MET A 419 2.11 -21.33 -12.99
CA MET A 419 1.38 -22.43 -12.37
C MET A 419 0.64 -23.30 -13.42
N GLY A 420 0.59 -22.88 -14.68
CA GLY A 420 -0.01 -23.64 -15.77
C GLY A 420 -1.53 -23.75 -15.66
N THR A 421 -2.22 -22.68 -15.29
CA THR A 421 -3.69 -22.65 -15.16
C THR A 421 -4.45 -22.85 -16.45
N GLY A 422 -3.78 -22.71 -17.59
CA GLY A 422 -4.39 -22.83 -18.92
C GLY A 422 -5.10 -21.57 -19.41
N GLU A 423 -5.07 -20.49 -18.65
CA GLU A 423 -5.58 -19.18 -19.10
C GLU A 423 -4.61 -18.54 -20.12
N ASP A 424 -5.12 -17.62 -20.92
CA ASP A 424 -4.32 -16.86 -21.89
C ASP A 424 -3.67 -15.64 -21.21
N ALA A 425 -2.41 -15.81 -20.77
CA ALA A 425 -1.64 -14.76 -20.12
C ALA A 425 -1.50 -13.49 -20.96
N ARG A 426 -1.45 -13.62 -22.30
CA ARG A 426 -1.36 -12.50 -23.23
C ARG A 426 -2.66 -11.68 -23.23
N ALA A 427 -3.81 -12.35 -23.26
CA ALA A 427 -5.11 -11.68 -23.19
C ALA A 427 -5.33 -11.02 -21.82
N LEU A 428 -4.91 -11.66 -20.74
CA LEU A 428 -4.97 -11.12 -19.39
C LEU A 428 -4.05 -9.89 -19.22
N LEU A 429 -2.84 -9.91 -19.80
CA LEU A 429 -1.95 -8.74 -19.83
C LEU A 429 -2.63 -7.55 -20.53
N GLU A 430 -3.21 -7.77 -21.71
CA GLU A 430 -3.94 -6.73 -22.44
C GLU A 430 -5.12 -6.19 -21.63
N SER A 431 -5.93 -7.06 -21.06
CA SER A 431 -7.09 -6.71 -20.22
C SER A 431 -6.65 -5.89 -18.99
N GLY A 432 -5.64 -6.35 -18.25
CA GLY A 432 -5.14 -5.67 -17.06
C GLY A 432 -4.63 -4.26 -17.35
N ILE A 433 -3.90 -4.07 -18.47
CA ILE A 433 -3.45 -2.73 -18.89
C ILE A 433 -4.65 -1.84 -19.20
N ARG A 434 -5.62 -2.31 -19.99
CA ARG A 434 -6.80 -1.53 -20.39
C ARG A 434 -7.67 -1.15 -19.19
N LYS A 435 -7.92 -2.08 -18.26
CA LYS A 435 -8.65 -1.82 -17.01
C LYS A 435 -7.93 -0.77 -16.14
N SER A 436 -6.61 -0.91 -15.97
CA SER A 436 -5.81 0.06 -15.24
C SER A 436 -5.86 1.45 -15.88
N MET A 437 -5.75 1.55 -17.21
CA MET A 437 -5.87 2.83 -17.92
C MET A 437 -7.25 3.43 -17.75
N ALA A 438 -8.32 2.65 -17.92
CA ALA A 438 -9.68 3.11 -17.74
C ALA A 438 -9.91 3.66 -16.31
N LYS A 439 -9.44 2.94 -15.29
CA LYS A 439 -9.50 3.38 -13.89
C LYS A 439 -8.80 4.71 -13.67
N VAL A 440 -7.56 4.83 -14.13
CA VAL A 440 -6.74 6.04 -13.96
C VAL A 440 -7.35 7.23 -14.70
N ILE A 441 -7.78 7.05 -15.94
CA ILE A 441 -8.35 8.12 -16.77
C ILE A 441 -9.70 8.61 -16.21
N SER A 442 -10.47 7.73 -15.55
CA SER A 442 -11.75 8.13 -14.92
C SER A 442 -11.60 9.18 -13.84
N PHE A 443 -10.40 9.32 -13.24
CA PHE A 443 -10.11 10.39 -12.28
C PHE A 443 -10.18 11.79 -12.90
N GLY A 444 -10.14 11.90 -14.22
CA GLY A 444 -10.43 13.15 -14.93
C GLY A 444 -11.77 13.79 -14.57
N ASP A 445 -12.75 12.99 -14.19
CA ASP A 445 -14.07 13.46 -13.77
C ASP A 445 -14.04 14.27 -12.47
N LEU A 446 -12.97 14.18 -11.67
CA LEU A 446 -12.76 15.01 -10.48
C LEU A 446 -12.35 16.44 -10.83
N VAL A 447 -11.85 16.68 -12.04
CA VAL A 447 -11.27 17.97 -12.44
C VAL A 447 -11.84 18.50 -13.77
N PRO A 448 -13.17 18.56 -13.96
CA PRO A 448 -13.77 18.93 -15.24
C PRO A 448 -13.38 20.34 -15.68
N ASN A 449 -13.19 21.26 -14.73
CA ASN A 449 -12.77 22.64 -15.03
C ASN A 449 -11.32 22.72 -15.54
N THR A 450 -10.44 21.82 -15.10
CA THR A 450 -9.07 21.72 -15.63
C THR A 450 -9.12 21.27 -17.09
N PHE A 451 -9.87 20.24 -17.40
CA PHE A 451 -10.00 19.73 -18.77
C PHE A 451 -10.67 20.72 -19.71
N ALA A 452 -11.68 21.46 -19.24
CA ALA A 452 -12.37 22.47 -20.04
C ALA A 452 -11.56 23.78 -20.24
N ARG A 453 -10.42 23.94 -19.56
CA ARG A 453 -9.60 25.14 -19.66
C ARG A 453 -8.98 25.28 -21.05
N GLU A 454 -9.21 26.42 -21.70
CA GLU A 454 -8.62 26.78 -22.99
C GLU A 454 -7.14 27.19 -22.82
N VAL A 455 -6.31 26.74 -23.74
CA VAL A 455 -4.88 27.06 -23.84
C VAL A 455 -4.59 27.56 -25.25
N ASP A 456 -3.90 28.69 -25.37
CA ASP A 456 -3.41 29.19 -26.66
C ASP A 456 -2.01 28.59 -26.94
N ILE A 457 -1.94 27.77 -27.97
CA ILE A 457 -0.67 27.23 -28.48
C ILE A 457 -0.38 27.88 -29.83
N ARG A 458 0.41 28.94 -29.83
CA ARG A 458 0.89 29.64 -31.02
C ARG A 458 -0.24 30.19 -31.91
N GLY A 459 -1.34 30.64 -31.29
CA GLY A 459 -2.49 31.20 -31.98
C GLY A 459 -3.61 30.19 -32.31
N GLU A 460 -3.45 28.94 -31.91
CA GLU A 460 -4.50 27.93 -31.95
C GLU A 460 -5.04 27.70 -30.52
N ILE A 461 -6.33 27.85 -30.33
CA ILE A 461 -6.99 27.63 -29.04
C ILE A 461 -7.49 26.18 -29.00
N ALA A 462 -7.06 25.44 -27.97
CA ALA A 462 -7.53 24.10 -27.69
C ALA A 462 -7.74 23.92 -26.18
N THR A 463 -8.59 22.98 -25.78
CA THR A 463 -8.79 22.65 -24.38
C THR A 463 -7.66 21.76 -23.85
N VAL A 464 -7.45 21.76 -22.52
CA VAL A 464 -6.54 20.83 -21.87
C VAL A 464 -6.91 19.37 -22.19
N GLU A 465 -8.20 19.07 -22.29
CA GLU A 465 -8.70 17.75 -22.68
C GLU A 465 -8.19 17.34 -24.07
N GLU A 466 -8.37 18.21 -25.06
CA GLU A 466 -7.92 17.97 -26.43
C GLU A 466 -6.40 17.82 -26.56
N LEU A 467 -5.65 18.49 -25.71
CA LEU A 467 -4.18 18.53 -25.78
C LEU A 467 -3.50 17.39 -25.04
N TYR A 468 -4.07 16.95 -23.90
CA TYR A 468 -3.32 16.13 -22.94
C TYR A 468 -4.05 14.90 -22.44
N LYS A 469 -5.38 14.77 -22.66
CA LYS A 469 -6.09 13.54 -22.33
C LYS A 469 -5.77 12.48 -23.39
N PRO A 470 -5.36 11.28 -22.97
CA PRO A 470 -5.10 10.19 -23.93
C PRO A 470 -6.32 9.87 -24.77
N THR A 471 -6.12 9.73 -26.06
CA THR A 471 -7.16 9.22 -26.98
C THR A 471 -7.20 7.68 -26.97
N ASP A 472 -8.29 7.09 -27.46
CA ASP A 472 -8.37 5.63 -27.65
C ASP A 472 -7.19 5.11 -28.49
N LYS A 473 -6.78 5.89 -29.50
CA LYS A 473 -5.63 5.54 -30.32
C LYS A 473 -4.32 5.51 -29.53
N ASP A 474 -4.09 6.45 -28.64
CA ASP A 474 -2.86 6.48 -27.80
C ASP A 474 -2.82 5.25 -26.89
N ILE A 475 -3.98 4.86 -26.34
CA ILE A 475 -4.13 3.65 -25.53
C ILE A 475 -3.86 2.40 -26.38
N ASP A 476 -4.50 2.29 -27.55
CA ASP A 476 -4.35 1.14 -28.45
C ASP A 476 -2.90 0.98 -28.94
N ASP A 477 -2.25 2.07 -29.31
CA ASP A 477 -0.85 2.05 -29.75
C ASP A 477 0.10 1.60 -28.63
N TYR A 478 -0.11 2.09 -27.39
CA TYR A 478 0.66 1.68 -26.24
C TYR A 478 0.46 0.20 -25.89
N VAL A 479 -0.79 -0.24 -25.85
CA VAL A 479 -1.14 -1.64 -25.59
C VAL A 479 -0.53 -2.54 -26.66
N ALA A 480 -0.66 -2.18 -27.94
CA ALA A 480 -0.05 -2.94 -29.03
C ALA A 480 1.47 -3.07 -28.92
N LEU A 481 2.15 -2.01 -28.46
CA LEU A 481 3.59 -2.05 -28.20
C LEU A 481 3.94 -3.03 -27.07
N VAL A 482 3.23 -2.97 -25.94
CA VAL A 482 3.48 -3.88 -24.81
C VAL A 482 3.23 -5.33 -25.21
N ILE A 483 2.17 -5.59 -25.94
CA ILE A 483 1.85 -6.93 -26.47
C ILE A 483 2.89 -7.40 -27.47
N SER A 484 3.38 -6.51 -28.34
CA SER A 484 4.49 -6.84 -29.24
C SER A 484 5.78 -7.20 -28.49
N ASN A 485 6.09 -6.50 -27.40
CA ASN A 485 7.23 -6.82 -26.53
C ASN A 485 7.04 -8.18 -25.84
N TYR A 486 5.83 -8.48 -25.37
CA TYR A 486 5.47 -9.79 -24.80
C TYR A 486 5.67 -10.93 -25.82
N ASP A 487 5.21 -10.74 -27.03
CA ASP A 487 5.32 -11.73 -28.12
C ASP A 487 6.77 -11.92 -28.59
N ALA A 488 7.66 -10.93 -28.39
CA ALA A 488 9.03 -10.93 -28.86
C ALA A 488 10.05 -11.50 -27.86
N THR A 489 9.67 -11.78 -26.61
CA THR A 489 10.57 -12.23 -25.55
C THR A 489 10.26 -13.63 -25.07
N ASP A 490 11.30 -14.37 -24.63
CA ASP A 490 11.13 -15.61 -23.88
C ASP A 490 10.84 -15.36 -22.37
N ASP A 491 11.12 -14.13 -21.88
CA ASP A 491 10.84 -13.72 -20.49
C ASP A 491 9.52 -12.92 -20.43
N GLN A 492 8.42 -13.60 -20.76
CA GLN A 492 7.08 -13.03 -20.78
C GLN A 492 6.64 -12.52 -19.40
N LEU A 493 7.09 -13.21 -18.34
CA LEU A 493 6.79 -12.82 -16.98
C LEU A 493 7.32 -11.41 -16.65
N ASP A 494 8.48 -11.04 -17.14
CA ASP A 494 9.06 -9.70 -16.93
C ASP A 494 8.16 -8.60 -17.53
N VAL A 495 7.62 -8.83 -18.72
CA VAL A 495 6.70 -7.88 -19.37
C VAL A 495 5.41 -7.73 -18.57
N VAL A 496 4.84 -8.83 -18.11
CA VAL A 496 3.63 -8.83 -17.28
C VAL A 496 3.88 -8.09 -15.97
N MET A 497 4.97 -8.38 -15.27
CA MET A 497 5.28 -7.77 -13.96
C MET A 497 5.65 -6.29 -14.08
N LYS A 498 6.28 -5.84 -15.16
CA LYS A 498 6.47 -4.41 -15.45
C LYS A 498 5.14 -3.68 -15.63
N ALA A 499 4.22 -4.26 -16.38
CA ALA A 499 2.88 -3.69 -16.57
C ALA A 499 2.09 -3.69 -15.25
N TYR A 500 2.23 -4.74 -14.45
CA TYR A 500 1.61 -4.84 -13.13
C TYR A 500 2.18 -3.80 -12.17
N LEU A 501 3.51 -3.64 -12.10
CA LEU A 501 4.16 -2.63 -11.26
C LEU A 501 3.62 -1.22 -11.56
N ILE A 502 3.43 -0.88 -12.84
CA ILE A 502 2.85 0.40 -13.22
C ILE A 502 1.40 0.53 -12.75
N ALA A 503 0.60 -0.55 -12.86
CA ALA A 503 -0.80 -0.54 -12.42
C ALA A 503 -0.93 -0.42 -10.89
N LEU A 504 0.05 -0.92 -10.14
CA LEU A 504 0.10 -0.93 -8.67
C LEU A 504 0.44 0.45 -8.05
N TRP A 505 0.54 1.53 -8.81
CA TRP A 505 0.77 2.86 -8.25
C TRP A 505 -0.30 3.20 -7.19
N GLY A 506 0.15 3.37 -5.94
CA GLY A 506 -0.68 3.50 -4.75
C GLY A 506 -0.75 2.23 -3.88
N ASN A 507 -0.32 1.05 -4.38
CA ASN A 507 -0.28 -0.19 -3.60
C ASN A 507 1.14 -0.75 -3.51
N GLY A 508 1.90 -0.29 -2.53
CA GLY A 508 3.28 -0.73 -2.31
C GLY A 508 3.39 -2.17 -1.82
N ILE A 509 2.41 -2.65 -1.04
CA ILE A 509 2.42 -4.01 -0.46
C ILE A 509 2.43 -5.06 -1.57
N GLU A 510 1.51 -4.96 -2.51
CA GLU A 510 1.44 -5.90 -3.64
C GLU A 510 2.65 -5.78 -4.56
N ALA A 511 3.18 -4.58 -4.78
CA ALA A 511 4.37 -4.37 -5.58
C ALA A 511 5.62 -4.98 -4.95
N TYR A 512 5.78 -4.85 -3.64
CA TYR A 512 6.87 -5.45 -2.88
C TYR A 512 6.77 -6.99 -2.86
N ASN A 513 5.56 -7.52 -2.67
CA ASN A 513 5.31 -8.97 -2.72
C ASN A 513 5.56 -9.54 -4.12
N MET A 514 5.07 -8.86 -5.16
CA MET A 514 5.30 -9.22 -6.55
C MET A 514 6.80 -9.34 -6.85
N TYR A 515 7.60 -8.35 -6.47
CA TYR A 515 9.04 -8.37 -6.70
C TYR A 515 9.72 -9.53 -5.97
N ARG A 516 9.42 -9.76 -4.69
CA ARG A 516 10.03 -10.82 -3.89
C ARG A 516 9.70 -12.24 -4.38
N ARG A 517 8.48 -12.47 -4.90
CA ARG A 517 8.08 -13.80 -5.40
C ARG A 517 8.47 -14.07 -6.85
N THR A 518 8.73 -13.03 -7.66
CA THR A 518 9.01 -13.17 -9.08
C THR A 518 10.43 -12.78 -9.50
N GLY A 519 11.12 -11.92 -8.73
CA GLY A 519 12.36 -11.26 -9.12
C GLY A 519 12.18 -10.33 -10.33
N LYS A 520 10.96 -9.87 -10.58
CA LYS A 520 10.62 -9.01 -11.71
C LYS A 520 10.01 -7.67 -11.24
N PRO A 521 10.36 -6.61 -11.91
CA PRO A 521 11.19 -6.42 -13.13
C PRO A 521 12.63 -6.89 -12.98
N ASN A 522 13.18 -7.50 -14.02
CA ASN A 522 14.57 -7.98 -14.04
C ASN A 522 15.62 -6.85 -14.07
N ASN A 523 15.19 -5.63 -14.32
CA ASN A 523 16.02 -4.42 -14.35
C ASN A 523 15.59 -3.40 -13.28
N MET A 524 15.10 -3.85 -12.11
CA MET A 524 14.84 -2.97 -10.98
C MET A 524 16.08 -2.16 -10.63
N ALA A 525 15.94 -0.85 -10.43
CA ALA A 525 17.09 -0.02 -10.08
C ALA A 525 17.68 -0.44 -8.73
N PRO A 526 19.01 -0.55 -8.60
CA PRO A 526 19.65 -0.87 -7.33
C PRO A 526 19.60 0.31 -6.37
N ALA A 527 20.09 0.13 -5.15
CA ALA A 527 20.38 1.25 -4.24
C ALA A 527 21.46 2.17 -4.86
N LEU A 528 21.41 3.46 -4.50
CA LEU A 528 22.33 4.46 -5.05
C LEU A 528 23.79 4.10 -4.78
N GLU A 529 24.10 3.69 -3.55
CA GLU A 529 25.46 3.29 -3.16
C GLU A 529 25.78 1.88 -3.61
N PRO A 530 26.95 1.65 -4.23
CA PRO A 530 27.42 0.30 -4.51
C PRO A 530 27.77 -0.45 -3.23
N ASN A 531 27.59 -1.74 -3.22
CA ASN A 531 27.85 -2.62 -2.06
C ASN A 531 27.03 -2.24 -0.82
N ASN A 532 25.81 -1.81 -1.03
CA ASN A 532 24.86 -1.60 0.03
C ASN A 532 24.51 -2.94 0.73
N GLU A 533 23.74 -2.86 1.81
CA GLU A 533 23.19 -4.03 2.48
C GLU A 533 22.33 -4.85 1.51
N ASP A 534 22.17 -6.15 1.80
CA ASP A 534 21.26 -7.00 1.05
C ASP A 534 19.82 -6.48 1.15
N PHE A 535 19.02 -6.78 0.14
CA PHE A 535 17.64 -6.35 0.02
C PHE A 535 16.81 -6.70 1.27
N VAL A 536 15.90 -5.82 1.65
CA VAL A 536 14.95 -6.07 2.75
C VAL A 536 13.97 -7.15 2.30
N SER A 537 14.23 -8.37 2.74
CA SER A 537 13.36 -9.53 2.46
C SER A 537 12.15 -9.58 3.39
N THR A 538 12.31 -9.13 4.63
CA THR A 538 11.25 -8.78 5.59
C THR A 538 11.75 -7.61 6.42
N PHE A 539 10.86 -6.74 6.86
CA PHE A 539 11.22 -5.63 7.75
C PHE A 539 11.63 -6.15 9.14
N PHE A 540 12.36 -5.33 9.88
CA PHE A 540 12.62 -5.58 11.29
C PHE A 540 11.30 -5.72 12.05
N LEU A 541 11.29 -6.58 13.06
CA LEU A 541 10.16 -6.61 13.99
C LEU A 541 10.08 -5.26 14.72
N PRO A 542 8.88 -4.73 14.94
CA PRO A 542 8.71 -3.45 15.61
C PRO A 542 9.39 -3.39 16.97
N ALA A 543 10.03 -2.25 17.28
CA ALA A 543 10.81 -2.08 18.49
C ALA A 543 9.99 -2.31 19.75
N GLU A 544 8.74 -1.86 19.78
CA GLU A 544 7.85 -2.05 20.92
C GLU A 544 7.55 -3.53 21.16
N HIS A 545 7.30 -4.29 20.11
CA HIS A 545 7.08 -5.74 20.23
C HIS A 545 8.32 -6.45 20.79
N VAL A 546 9.50 -6.20 20.23
CA VAL A 546 10.75 -6.85 20.67
C VAL A 546 11.12 -6.46 22.11
N ASN A 547 10.93 -5.20 22.50
CA ASN A 547 11.30 -4.70 23.82
C ASN A 547 10.35 -5.18 24.94
N LEU A 548 9.09 -5.45 24.60
CA LEU A 548 8.07 -5.82 25.58
C LEU A 548 7.80 -7.32 25.65
N ASN A 549 8.19 -8.09 24.62
CA ASN A 549 7.94 -9.52 24.54
C ASN A 549 9.22 -10.34 24.80
N GLN A 550 9.22 -11.10 25.90
CA GLN A 550 10.39 -11.89 26.34
C GLN A 550 10.69 -13.10 25.44
N ASN A 551 9.72 -13.54 24.63
CA ASN A 551 9.83 -14.68 23.72
C ASN A 551 10.34 -14.30 22.34
N VAL A 552 10.58 -13.02 22.07
CA VAL A 552 10.95 -12.49 20.76
C VAL A 552 12.34 -11.88 20.79
N THR A 553 13.09 -12.13 19.74
CA THR A 553 14.39 -11.47 19.48
C THR A 553 14.36 -10.86 18.10
N GLN A 554 15.03 -9.71 17.93
CA GLN A 554 15.11 -9.05 16.62
C GLN A 554 15.79 -9.97 15.60
N LYS A 555 15.24 -9.99 14.39
CA LYS A 555 15.77 -10.71 13.24
C LYS A 555 16.51 -9.77 12.29
N ALA A 556 17.32 -10.30 11.39
CA ALA A 556 17.86 -9.51 10.29
C ALA A 556 16.78 -9.23 9.24
N HIS A 557 16.85 -8.07 8.59
CA HIS A 557 15.94 -7.70 7.50
C HIS A 557 16.12 -8.55 6.22
N THR A 558 17.21 -9.32 6.15
CA THR A 558 17.51 -10.24 5.05
C THR A 558 16.83 -11.61 5.18
N VAL A 559 16.18 -11.89 6.32
CA VAL A 559 15.41 -13.11 6.51
C VAL A 559 14.23 -13.12 5.55
N ARG A 560 14.18 -14.11 4.67
CA ARG A 560 13.08 -14.25 3.72
C ARG A 560 11.78 -14.62 4.44
N VAL A 561 10.68 -14.07 3.97
CA VAL A 561 9.36 -14.56 4.34
C VAL A 561 9.18 -15.99 3.80
N PHE A 562 8.44 -16.83 4.51
CA PHE A 562 8.33 -18.26 4.21
C PHE A 562 8.00 -18.57 2.75
N TRP A 563 7.09 -17.81 2.15
CA TRP A 563 6.64 -18.04 0.78
C TRP A 563 7.66 -17.61 -0.30
N ALA A 564 8.65 -16.80 0.06
CA ALA A 564 9.76 -16.44 -0.84
C ALA A 564 10.97 -17.39 -0.71
N GLU A 565 10.90 -18.41 0.15
CA GLU A 565 11.95 -19.43 0.24
C GLU A 565 12.08 -20.21 -1.07
N GLY A 566 13.30 -20.35 -1.57
CA GLY A 566 13.56 -20.97 -2.88
C GLY A 566 13.20 -20.11 -4.09
N GLY A 567 12.71 -18.90 -3.86
CA GLY A 567 12.44 -17.91 -4.90
C GLY A 567 13.70 -17.25 -5.46
N PRO A 568 13.52 -16.30 -6.41
CA PRO A 568 14.63 -15.59 -7.03
C PRO A 568 15.39 -14.74 -6.01
N ASP A 569 16.66 -14.47 -6.30
CA ASP A 569 17.40 -13.43 -5.59
C ASP A 569 16.91 -12.05 -6.05
N VAL A 570 16.71 -11.15 -5.09
CA VAL A 570 16.27 -9.77 -5.30
C VAL A 570 17.32 -8.81 -4.71
N TYR A 571 17.41 -7.58 -5.24
CA TYR A 571 18.45 -6.60 -4.88
C TYR A 571 17.92 -5.16 -4.83
#